data_841a527088ab514319e887531b281892
#
_entry.id   841a527088ab514319e887531b281892
#
_cell.length_a   1.000
_cell.length_b   1.000
_cell.length_c   1.000
_cell.angle_alpha   90.00
_cell.angle_beta   90.00
_cell.angle_gamma   90.00
#
_symmetry.space_group_name_H-M   'P 1'
#
loop_
_entity.id
_entity.type
_entity.pdbx_description
1 polymer ?
#
loop_
_entity_poly.entity_id
_entity_poly.type
_entity_poly.pdbx_seq_one_letter_code
_entity_poly.pdbx_strand_id
1 'polypeptide(L)'
;MKRNGIHQINKDIDNEELRYSVRSILENIPWIRKIYILMPNEKVRYFKEPNEIKEKIVYVKDKDLIGFDSSSSLVFQFRYWKMKEFNISDNFLALDDDCFIGKPLNKTDFFYVKNNKVLPLIINSKLNAYKKSKVESQKYFYKRVIKKSHREQSNSDFRYSKYLTYLFIMNIFKLKRIIVPNFTHNAIPINVNEIKEIYDLIEKSKYNKTTLYSTYRHIKSLQFQTLYLCYTFIKYQKKVHNIPYKYIGFKTSLYSRFNYPLFCINTNAYQNSEMSKKFFIVIMEKIFPKQSPYEIFDSSKSAMQINVIKQLKSETSKLEAKLYKLKKNIIKSINLKNNNQNIKNETKLNNVLLTIDNFQKRKILIYSSELFLISFLKILYYIKKIYFTYSLN
;
A
#
# COMPACT_ATOMS: atom_id res chain seq x y z
N MET A 1 -22.30 20.77 -7.93
CA MET A 1 -21.47 20.24 -9.03
C MET A 1 -21.29 18.76 -8.82
N LYS A 2 -21.83 17.96 -9.71
CA LYS A 2 -21.88 16.51 -9.65
C LYS A 2 -20.48 15.91 -9.87
N ARG A 3 -19.87 15.35 -8.82
CA ARG A 3 -18.67 14.50 -8.93
C ARG A 3 -19.11 13.04 -8.97
N ASN A 4 -19.86 12.70 -9.98
CA ASN A 4 -20.42 11.35 -10.15
C ASN A 4 -19.73 10.70 -11.35
N GLY A 5 -18.57 10.16 -11.22
CA GLY A 5 -18.10 9.44 -12.40
C GLY A 5 -16.94 8.48 -12.18
N ILE A 6 -15.97 8.81 -11.33
CA ILE A 6 -14.72 8.04 -11.30
C ILE A 6 -14.65 7.07 -10.11
N HIS A 7 -15.31 7.36 -8.99
CA HIS A 7 -15.32 6.46 -7.82
C HIS A 7 -16.35 5.33 -7.91
N GLN A 8 -17.37 5.45 -8.73
CA GLN A 8 -18.42 4.43 -8.85
C GLN A 8 -17.99 3.23 -9.72
N ILE A 9 -17.06 3.42 -10.64
CA ILE A 9 -16.57 2.34 -11.53
C ILE A 9 -15.64 1.36 -10.79
N ASN A 10 -15.00 1.79 -9.69
CA ASN A 10 -14.04 0.96 -8.94
C ASN A 10 -14.65 0.27 -7.71
N LYS A 11 -15.94 0.43 -7.43
CA LYS A 11 -16.60 -0.18 -6.27
C LYS A 11 -16.81 -1.70 -6.38
N ASP A 12 -16.69 -2.26 -7.57
CA ASP A 12 -17.08 -3.65 -7.82
C ASP A 12 -15.93 -4.66 -7.85
N ILE A 13 -14.68 -4.20 -7.75
CA ILE A 13 -13.52 -5.11 -7.77
C ILE A 13 -12.90 -5.18 -6.37
N ASP A 14 -13.46 -6.04 -5.54
CA ASP A 14 -12.84 -6.48 -4.30
C ASP A 14 -11.70 -7.46 -4.65
N ASN A 15 -10.47 -7.07 -4.40
CA ASN A 15 -9.28 -7.90 -4.64
C ASN A 15 -9.03 -8.92 -3.52
N GLU A 16 -9.92 -8.99 -2.54
CA GLU A 16 -9.79 -9.85 -1.36
C GLU A 16 -8.54 -9.54 -0.49
N GLU A 17 -8.05 -8.32 -0.55
CA GLU A 17 -6.86 -7.87 0.19
C GLU A 17 -7.02 -8.12 1.69
N LEU A 18 -8.16 -7.75 2.24
CA LEU A 18 -8.49 -7.94 3.64
C LEU A 18 -8.45 -9.42 4.06
N ARG A 19 -8.82 -10.36 3.18
CA ARG A 19 -8.72 -11.80 3.45
C ARG A 19 -7.29 -12.19 3.77
N TYR A 20 -6.36 -11.81 2.91
CA TYR A 20 -4.95 -12.16 3.06
C TYR A 20 -4.26 -11.35 4.16
N SER A 21 -4.71 -10.10 4.39
CA SER A 21 -4.26 -9.32 5.54
C SER A 21 -4.61 -10.05 6.85
N VAL A 22 -5.84 -10.53 7.00
CA VAL A 22 -6.26 -11.32 8.18
C VAL A 22 -5.48 -12.63 8.29
N ARG A 23 -5.26 -13.39 7.18
CA ARG A 23 -4.42 -14.59 7.20
C ARG A 23 -3.02 -14.28 7.71
N SER A 24 -2.42 -13.20 7.20
CA SER A 24 -1.08 -12.75 7.56
C SER A 24 -0.96 -12.43 9.07
N ILE A 25 -1.99 -11.81 9.64
CA ILE A 25 -2.08 -11.54 11.08
C ILE A 25 -2.16 -12.83 11.89
N LEU A 26 -3.07 -13.73 11.51
CA LEU A 26 -3.29 -14.99 12.23
C LEU A 26 -2.07 -15.91 12.21
N GLU A 27 -1.33 -15.91 11.11
CA GLU A 27 -0.13 -16.75 10.93
C GLU A 27 1.08 -16.15 11.64
N ASN A 28 1.34 -14.85 11.48
CA ASN A 28 2.62 -14.25 11.84
C ASN A 28 2.60 -13.45 13.16
N ILE A 29 1.41 -13.10 13.68
CA ILE A 29 1.25 -12.46 14.99
C ILE A 29 0.11 -13.11 15.79
N PRO A 30 0.17 -14.42 16.06
CA PRO A 30 -0.92 -15.19 16.69
C PRO A 30 -1.27 -14.71 18.10
N TRP A 31 -0.41 -13.92 18.74
CA TRP A 31 -0.63 -13.31 20.04
C TRP A 31 -1.70 -12.17 20.02
N ILE A 32 -2.16 -11.73 18.85
CA ILE A 32 -3.28 -10.81 18.74
C ILE A 32 -4.55 -11.49 19.26
N ARG A 33 -5.21 -10.86 20.23
CA ARG A 33 -6.43 -11.40 20.86
C ARG A 33 -7.61 -11.37 19.90
N LYS A 34 -7.95 -10.19 19.37
CA LYS A 34 -9.06 -9.96 18.45
C LYS A 34 -8.66 -9.10 17.29
N ILE A 35 -9.33 -9.27 16.16
CA ILE A 35 -9.21 -8.46 14.96
C ILE A 35 -10.54 -7.70 14.80
N TYR A 36 -10.49 -6.39 14.76
CA TYR A 36 -11.64 -5.54 14.51
C TYR A 36 -11.60 -5.06 13.07
N ILE A 37 -12.64 -5.34 12.31
CA ILE A 37 -12.78 -4.94 10.92
C ILE A 37 -13.79 -3.79 10.86
N LEU A 38 -13.28 -2.61 10.52
CA LEU A 38 -14.09 -1.43 10.26
C LEU A 38 -14.62 -1.51 8.84
N MET A 39 -15.94 -1.37 8.67
CA MET A 39 -16.59 -1.56 7.38
C MET A 39 -17.84 -0.67 7.26
N PRO A 40 -18.20 -0.23 6.03
CA PRO A 40 -19.30 0.70 5.85
C PRO A 40 -20.65 0.13 6.30
N ASN A 41 -21.13 -0.95 5.76
CA ASN A 41 -22.41 -1.54 6.18
C ASN A 41 -22.60 -2.99 5.76
N GLU A 42 -21.70 -3.53 4.94
CA GLU A 42 -21.89 -4.82 4.32
C GLU A 42 -21.01 -5.88 4.96
N LYS A 43 -21.51 -7.10 4.99
CA LYS A 43 -20.76 -8.28 5.42
C LYS A 43 -19.65 -8.58 4.43
N VAL A 44 -18.48 -8.92 4.95
CA VAL A 44 -17.38 -9.39 4.13
C VAL A 44 -17.67 -10.82 3.64
N ARG A 45 -17.88 -10.99 2.35
CA ARG A 45 -18.42 -12.22 1.73
C ARG A 45 -17.58 -13.49 1.89
N TYR A 46 -16.27 -13.35 2.19
CA TYR A 46 -15.36 -14.48 2.29
C TYR A 46 -15.06 -14.92 3.74
N PHE A 47 -15.68 -14.28 4.74
CA PHE A 47 -15.64 -14.74 6.11
C PHE A 47 -16.98 -15.34 6.52
N LYS A 48 -16.94 -16.25 7.50
CA LYS A 48 -18.12 -16.84 8.12
C LYS A 48 -19.03 -15.80 8.76
N GLU A 49 -20.21 -16.21 9.18
CA GLU A 49 -21.16 -15.32 9.83
C GLU A 49 -20.56 -14.66 11.08
N PRO A 50 -20.90 -13.39 11.38
CA PRO A 50 -20.33 -12.66 12.52
C PRO A 50 -20.45 -13.42 13.84
N ASN A 51 -21.57 -14.11 14.06
CA ASN A 51 -21.79 -14.86 15.29
C ASN A 51 -20.84 -16.07 15.45
N GLU A 52 -20.39 -16.67 14.34
CA GLU A 52 -19.47 -17.80 14.33
C GLU A 52 -18.02 -17.41 14.61
N ILE A 53 -17.65 -16.16 14.34
CA ILE A 53 -16.26 -15.68 14.36
C ILE A 53 -15.98 -14.59 15.40
N LYS A 54 -17.00 -14.14 16.15
CA LYS A 54 -16.93 -13.00 17.09
C LYS A 54 -15.87 -13.15 18.19
N GLU A 55 -15.46 -14.35 18.50
CA GLU A 55 -14.40 -14.61 19.48
C GLU A 55 -13.01 -14.12 18.98
N LYS A 56 -12.82 -14.07 17.67
CA LYS A 56 -11.56 -13.62 17.05
C LYS A 56 -11.72 -12.43 16.13
N ILE A 57 -12.80 -12.36 15.34
CA ILE A 57 -13.05 -11.28 14.38
C ILE A 57 -14.35 -10.58 14.76
N VAL A 58 -14.27 -9.26 14.91
CA VAL A 58 -15.40 -8.40 15.27
C VAL A 58 -15.60 -7.37 14.17
N TYR A 59 -16.80 -7.32 13.61
CA TYR A 59 -17.19 -6.28 12.66
C TYR A 59 -17.68 -5.04 13.41
N VAL A 60 -17.19 -3.88 13.03
CA VAL A 60 -17.62 -2.57 13.54
C VAL A 60 -18.06 -1.74 12.36
N LYS A 61 -19.32 -1.33 12.37
CA LYS A 61 -19.86 -0.46 11.32
C LYS A 61 -19.27 0.94 11.46
N ASP A 62 -18.87 1.51 10.34
CA ASP A 62 -18.32 2.86 10.28
C ASP A 62 -19.24 3.86 10.99
N LYS A 63 -20.56 3.74 10.74
CA LYS A 63 -21.57 4.62 11.32
C LYS A 63 -21.64 4.53 12.85
N ASP A 64 -21.44 3.35 13.42
CA ASP A 64 -21.41 3.16 14.87
C ASP A 64 -20.21 3.87 15.51
N LEU A 65 -19.08 3.93 14.78
CA LEU A 65 -17.87 4.59 15.23
C LEU A 65 -17.95 6.13 15.11
N ILE A 66 -18.48 6.64 13.99
CA ILE A 66 -18.40 8.08 13.67
C ILE A 66 -19.71 8.84 13.83
N GLY A 67 -20.85 8.17 13.82
CA GLY A 67 -22.19 8.74 14.00
C GLY A 67 -22.79 9.42 12.76
N PHE A 68 -22.08 9.43 11.62
CA PHE A 68 -22.55 10.00 10.36
C PHE A 68 -21.87 9.33 9.16
N ASP A 69 -22.34 9.63 7.94
CA ASP A 69 -21.77 9.06 6.72
C ASP A 69 -20.49 9.82 6.30
N SER A 70 -19.39 9.09 6.14
CA SER A 70 -18.13 9.64 5.64
C SER A 70 -17.38 8.62 4.79
N SER A 71 -16.74 9.12 3.73
CA SER A 71 -15.79 8.37 2.90
C SER A 71 -14.33 8.73 3.24
N SER A 72 -14.11 9.50 4.29
CA SER A 72 -12.77 9.95 4.70
C SER A 72 -12.17 9.02 5.72
N SER A 73 -11.16 8.23 5.34
CA SER A 73 -10.42 7.39 6.27
C SER A 73 -9.85 8.14 7.48
N LEU A 74 -9.52 9.44 7.32
CA LEU A 74 -9.02 10.28 8.42
C LEU A 74 -10.05 10.43 9.54
N VAL A 75 -11.34 10.55 9.19
CA VAL A 75 -12.43 10.70 10.16
C VAL A 75 -12.53 9.47 11.06
N PHE A 76 -12.37 8.28 10.48
CA PHE A 76 -12.35 7.02 11.23
C PHE A 76 -11.11 6.92 12.10
N GLN A 77 -9.95 7.17 11.54
CA GLN A 77 -8.67 7.04 12.23
C GLN A 77 -8.58 7.95 13.47
N PHE A 78 -9.05 9.18 13.40
CA PHE A 78 -9.11 10.07 14.56
C PHE A 78 -10.16 9.67 15.61
N ARG A 79 -11.06 8.75 15.30
CA ARG A 79 -12.06 8.21 16.24
C ARG A 79 -11.75 6.82 16.76
N TYR A 80 -10.60 6.26 16.47
CA TYR A 80 -10.19 4.96 17.02
C TYR A 80 -10.24 4.88 18.54
N TRP A 81 -10.23 6.00 19.25
CA TRP A 81 -10.43 6.02 20.69
C TRP A 81 -11.81 5.52 21.10
N LYS A 82 -12.85 5.67 20.28
CA LYS A 82 -14.20 5.12 20.51
C LYS A 82 -14.26 3.60 20.41
N MET A 83 -13.24 2.96 19.86
CA MET A 83 -13.16 1.50 19.80
C MET A 83 -13.16 0.86 21.21
N LYS A 84 -12.95 1.66 22.28
CA LYS A 84 -13.19 1.24 23.67
C LYS A 84 -14.61 0.75 23.90
N GLU A 85 -15.59 1.32 23.24
CA GLU A 85 -17.00 0.92 23.30
C GLU A 85 -17.20 -0.50 22.76
N PHE A 86 -16.26 -1.01 21.94
CA PHE A 86 -16.23 -2.35 21.39
C PHE A 86 -15.20 -3.27 22.08
N ASN A 87 -14.73 -2.92 23.30
CA ASN A 87 -13.77 -3.68 24.07
C ASN A 87 -12.38 -3.87 23.41
N ILE A 88 -11.90 -2.89 22.61
CA ILE A 88 -10.52 -2.93 22.13
C ILE A 88 -9.55 -2.70 23.30
N SER A 89 -8.38 -3.31 23.23
CA SER A 89 -7.29 -3.06 24.19
C SER A 89 -6.80 -1.61 24.10
N ASP A 90 -6.26 -1.08 25.21
CA ASP A 90 -5.67 0.27 25.20
C ASP A 90 -4.57 0.45 24.17
N ASN A 91 -3.83 -0.61 23.95
CA ASN A 91 -2.81 -0.69 22.90
C ASN A 91 -3.23 -1.69 21.84
N PHE A 92 -3.19 -1.29 20.58
CA PHE A 92 -3.56 -2.13 19.43
C PHE A 92 -2.73 -1.80 18.20
N LEU A 93 -2.82 -2.64 17.16
CA LEU A 93 -2.23 -2.39 15.85
C LEU A 93 -3.33 -1.92 14.88
N ALA A 94 -3.12 -0.78 14.24
CA ALA A 94 -3.93 -0.36 13.10
C ALA A 94 -3.23 -0.77 11.80
N LEU A 95 -3.97 -1.42 10.91
CA LEU A 95 -3.53 -1.81 9.58
C LEU A 95 -4.56 -1.32 8.56
N ASP A 96 -4.07 -0.93 7.40
CA ASP A 96 -4.92 -0.80 6.22
C ASP A 96 -5.07 -2.20 5.59
N ASP A 97 -6.11 -2.43 4.78
CA ASP A 97 -6.45 -3.72 4.18
C ASP A 97 -5.39 -4.24 3.21
N ASP A 98 -4.58 -3.35 2.64
CA ASP A 98 -3.45 -3.64 1.75
C ASP A 98 -2.11 -3.84 2.47
N CYS A 99 -2.12 -3.89 3.81
CA CYS A 99 -0.95 -4.13 4.65
C CYS A 99 -0.91 -5.57 5.17
N PHE A 100 0.29 -6.18 5.14
CA PHE A 100 0.51 -7.59 5.45
C PHE A 100 1.67 -7.78 6.40
N ILE A 101 1.53 -8.76 7.30
CA ILE A 101 2.60 -9.26 8.18
C ILE A 101 3.23 -10.47 7.47
N GLY A 102 4.39 -10.29 6.87
CA GLY A 102 5.02 -11.33 6.03
C GLY A 102 5.89 -12.34 6.78
N LYS A 103 6.23 -12.08 8.05
CA LYS A 103 7.04 -12.96 8.89
C LYS A 103 6.58 -12.88 10.34
N PRO A 104 6.87 -13.92 11.16
CA PRO A 104 6.58 -13.89 12.59
C PRO A 104 7.19 -12.68 13.28
N LEU A 105 6.38 -11.97 14.05
CA LEU A 105 6.73 -10.81 14.85
C LEU A 105 6.19 -10.96 16.28
N ASN A 106 6.94 -10.48 17.24
CA ASN A 106 6.60 -10.52 18.66
C ASN A 106 5.90 -9.24 19.13
N LYS A 107 5.30 -9.26 20.30
CA LYS A 107 4.72 -8.06 20.92
C LYS A 107 5.76 -6.96 21.11
N THR A 108 6.99 -7.35 21.44
CA THR A 108 8.13 -6.44 21.66
C THR A 108 8.60 -5.71 20.40
N ASP A 109 8.22 -6.19 19.21
CA ASP A 109 8.48 -5.49 17.95
C ASP A 109 7.57 -4.25 17.76
N PHE A 110 6.44 -4.21 18.49
CA PHE A 110 5.45 -3.15 18.39
C PHE A 110 5.27 -2.33 19.67
N PHE A 111 5.59 -2.92 20.83
CA PHE A 111 5.35 -2.31 22.12
C PHE A 111 6.53 -2.52 23.06
N TYR A 112 6.73 -1.58 23.98
CA TYR A 112 7.74 -1.67 25.03
C TYR A 112 7.18 -1.28 26.38
N VAL A 113 7.83 -1.71 27.45
CA VAL A 113 7.46 -1.36 28.82
C VAL A 113 8.33 -0.21 29.31
N LYS A 114 7.72 0.84 29.86
CA LYS A 114 8.37 1.95 30.52
C LYS A 114 7.53 2.36 31.73
N ASN A 115 8.12 2.39 32.92
CA ASN A 115 7.44 2.74 34.18
C ASN A 115 6.14 1.93 34.39
N ASN A 116 6.23 0.62 34.23
CA ASN A 116 5.12 -0.35 34.33
C ASN A 116 3.94 -0.10 33.35
N LYS A 117 4.13 0.71 32.33
CA LYS A 117 3.14 0.96 31.28
C LYS A 117 3.63 0.40 29.95
N VAL A 118 2.72 -0.26 29.23
CA VAL A 118 2.96 -0.70 27.86
C VAL A 118 2.73 0.47 26.93
N LEU A 119 3.74 0.82 26.14
CA LEU A 119 3.72 1.96 25.22
C LEU A 119 3.98 1.49 23.79
N PRO A 120 3.30 2.07 22.79
CA PRO A 120 3.57 1.80 21.39
C PRO A 120 4.96 2.29 20.96
N LEU A 121 5.64 1.51 20.15
CA LEU A 121 6.84 1.91 19.41
C LEU A 121 6.47 2.73 18.17
N ILE A 122 7.42 3.51 17.68
CA ILE A 122 7.33 4.13 16.35
C ILE A 122 8.06 3.24 15.36
N ILE A 123 7.32 2.64 14.42
CA ILE A 123 7.88 1.67 13.49
C ILE A 123 8.43 2.36 12.24
N ASN A 124 9.63 1.94 11.80
CA ASN A 124 10.25 2.25 10.50
C ASN A 124 10.40 3.72 10.17
N SER A 125 10.91 4.48 11.10
CA SER A 125 11.03 5.92 10.92
C SER A 125 12.46 6.37 10.77
N LYS A 126 12.81 6.84 9.58
CA LYS A 126 13.92 7.78 9.44
C LYS A 126 13.48 9.11 10.06
N LEU A 127 14.27 9.64 10.96
CA LEU A 127 13.99 10.94 11.56
C LEU A 127 14.40 12.05 10.59
N ASN A 128 13.49 12.94 10.30
CA ASN A 128 13.73 14.12 9.48
C ASN A 128 13.59 15.40 10.31
N ALA A 129 14.48 16.33 10.10
CA ALA A 129 14.46 17.61 10.79
C ALA A 129 14.00 18.73 9.83
N TYR A 130 13.01 19.53 10.28
CA TYR A 130 12.49 20.65 9.52
C TYR A 130 12.48 21.92 10.35
N LYS A 131 13.03 23.01 9.79
CA LYS A 131 12.81 24.38 10.32
C LYS A 131 11.40 24.86 9.97
N LYS A 132 10.77 25.67 10.81
CA LYS A 132 9.41 26.21 10.60
C LYS A 132 9.29 26.94 9.25
N SER A 133 10.25 27.79 8.92
CA SER A 133 10.30 28.51 7.64
C SER A 133 10.29 27.59 6.42
N LYS A 134 11.02 26.45 6.48
CA LYS A 134 11.01 25.47 5.40
C LYS A 134 9.66 24.77 5.29
N VAL A 135 9.00 24.45 6.41
CA VAL A 135 7.67 23.83 6.41
C VAL A 135 6.63 24.78 5.81
N GLU A 136 6.68 26.07 6.18
CA GLU A 136 5.80 27.12 5.63
C GLU A 136 6.00 27.31 4.12
N SER A 137 7.26 27.38 3.68
CA SER A 137 7.61 27.49 2.26
C SER A 137 7.09 26.28 1.45
N GLN A 138 7.28 25.06 1.95
CA GLN A 138 6.79 23.86 1.28
C GLN A 138 5.26 23.80 1.24
N LYS A 139 4.58 24.17 2.33
CA LYS A 139 3.11 24.26 2.36
C LYS A 139 2.62 25.27 1.31
N TYR A 140 3.24 26.43 1.20
CA TYR A 140 2.88 27.45 0.21
C TYR A 140 3.11 26.97 -1.22
N PHE A 141 4.24 26.31 -1.49
CA PHE A 141 4.55 25.71 -2.79
C PHE A 141 3.44 24.72 -3.22
N TYR A 142 3.09 23.74 -2.37
CA TYR A 142 2.06 22.77 -2.72
C TYR A 142 0.67 23.39 -2.85
N LYS A 143 0.34 24.42 -2.08
CA LYS A 143 -0.90 25.19 -2.25
C LYS A 143 -1.00 25.81 -3.65
N ARG A 144 0.11 26.33 -4.19
CA ARG A 144 0.15 26.88 -5.56
C ARG A 144 0.02 25.78 -6.61
N VAL A 145 0.69 24.64 -6.43
CA VAL A 145 0.61 23.49 -7.35
C VAL A 145 -0.84 22.99 -7.44
N ILE A 146 -1.51 22.82 -6.30
CA ILE A 146 -2.92 22.39 -6.24
C ILE A 146 -3.84 23.35 -6.99
N LYS A 147 -3.66 24.65 -6.82
CA LYS A 147 -4.46 25.65 -7.53
C LYS A 147 -4.30 25.61 -9.05
N LYS A 148 -3.15 25.17 -9.55
CA LYS A 148 -2.85 25.04 -10.98
C LYS A 148 -3.29 23.73 -11.59
N SER A 149 -3.42 22.68 -10.77
CA SER A 149 -3.85 21.37 -11.23
C SER A 149 -5.36 21.23 -11.10
N HIS A 150 -6.06 21.11 -12.22
CA HIS A 150 -7.49 20.75 -12.24
C HIS A 150 -7.73 19.26 -11.95
N ARG A 151 -6.70 18.50 -11.59
CA ARG A 151 -6.79 17.06 -11.33
C ARG A 151 -7.15 16.80 -9.86
N GLU A 152 -8.13 15.92 -9.67
CA GLU A 152 -8.55 15.44 -8.36
C GLU A 152 -7.43 14.63 -7.67
N GLN A 153 -7.29 14.85 -6.37
CA GLN A 153 -6.38 14.15 -5.44
C GLN A 153 -5.02 13.77 -6.03
N SER A 154 -4.13 14.74 -6.07
CA SER A 154 -2.73 14.50 -6.49
C SER A 154 -1.84 14.24 -5.27
N ASN A 155 -0.63 13.69 -5.52
CA ASN A 155 0.45 13.64 -4.52
C ASN A 155 0.72 15.00 -3.85
N SER A 156 0.34 16.10 -4.52
CA SER A 156 0.46 17.47 -4.03
C SER A 156 -0.50 17.75 -2.88
N ASP A 157 -1.73 17.20 -2.92
CA ASP A 157 -2.74 17.35 -1.86
C ASP A 157 -2.26 16.65 -0.59
N PHE A 158 -1.72 15.45 -0.72
CA PHE A 158 -1.14 14.71 0.39
C PHE A 158 0.03 15.48 1.02
N ARG A 159 0.94 16.02 0.22
CA ARG A 159 2.09 16.78 0.70
C ARG A 159 1.66 18.10 1.36
N TYR A 160 0.68 18.80 0.80
CA TYR A 160 0.12 20.00 1.43
C TYR A 160 -0.44 19.69 2.83
N SER A 161 -1.30 18.69 2.94
CA SER A 161 -1.88 18.20 4.20
C SER A 161 -0.80 17.80 5.20
N LYS A 162 0.27 17.13 4.76
CA LYS A 162 1.43 16.77 5.60
C LYS A 162 2.12 17.99 6.20
N TYR A 163 2.44 19.00 5.40
CA TYR A 163 3.09 20.21 5.91
C TYR A 163 2.17 21.05 6.79
N LEU A 164 0.86 21.03 6.51
CA LEU A 164 -0.15 21.62 7.38
C LEU A 164 -0.14 20.94 8.76
N THR A 165 -0.04 19.63 8.79
CA THR A 165 0.04 18.84 10.03
C THR A 165 1.30 19.15 10.82
N TYR A 166 2.46 19.29 10.16
CA TYR A 166 3.69 19.71 10.84
C TYR A 166 3.56 21.10 11.48
N LEU A 167 2.97 22.07 10.79
CA LEU A 167 2.74 23.40 11.36
C LEU A 167 1.78 23.36 12.55
N PHE A 168 0.74 22.52 12.48
CA PHE A 168 -0.17 22.32 13.62
C PHE A 168 0.58 21.85 14.85
N ILE A 169 1.44 20.83 14.73
CA ILE A 169 2.26 20.29 15.81
C ILE A 169 3.25 21.35 16.33
N MET A 170 3.95 22.03 15.44
CA MET A 170 4.90 23.07 15.79
C MET A 170 4.24 24.21 16.60
N ASN A 171 3.01 24.55 16.28
CA ASN A 171 2.25 25.56 17.02
C ASN A 171 1.82 25.07 18.40
N ILE A 172 1.37 23.81 18.53
CA ILE A 172 1.02 23.22 19.83
C ILE A 172 2.21 23.25 20.78
N PHE A 173 3.37 22.81 20.32
CA PHE A 173 4.59 22.72 21.13
C PHE A 173 5.47 23.97 21.08
N LYS A 174 5.03 25.06 20.42
CA LYS A 174 5.78 26.33 20.25
C LYS A 174 7.19 26.12 19.68
N LEU A 175 7.33 25.23 18.70
CA LEU A 175 8.62 24.82 18.14
C LEU A 175 9.03 25.68 16.95
N LYS A 176 10.32 26.09 16.91
CA LYS A 176 10.96 26.67 15.71
C LYS A 176 11.52 25.59 14.76
N ARG A 177 11.78 24.40 15.27
CA ARG A 177 12.26 23.21 14.55
C ARG A 177 11.53 21.98 15.05
N ILE A 178 11.24 21.06 14.15
CA ILE A 178 10.61 19.76 14.46
C ILE A 178 11.48 18.63 13.92
N ILE A 179 11.66 17.60 14.74
CA ILE A 179 12.19 16.31 14.33
C ILE A 179 10.99 15.35 14.23
N VAL A 180 10.79 14.78 13.07
CA VAL A 180 9.62 13.97 12.80
C VAL A 180 10.02 12.60 12.28
N PRO A 181 9.36 11.54 12.78
CA PRO A 181 9.42 10.24 12.16
C PRO A 181 8.89 10.31 10.73
N ASN A 182 9.62 9.72 9.80
CA ASN A 182 9.12 9.60 8.44
C ASN A 182 8.12 8.45 8.40
N PHE A 183 6.90 8.78 8.05
CA PHE A 183 5.83 7.82 7.97
C PHE A 183 6.03 6.82 6.82
N THR A 184 5.78 5.54 7.12
CA THR A 184 5.67 4.45 6.16
C THR A 184 4.28 3.83 6.24
N HIS A 185 3.74 3.41 5.11
CA HIS A 185 2.41 2.78 5.02
C HIS A 185 2.52 1.32 5.51
N ASN A 186 2.35 1.11 6.81
CA ASN A 186 2.50 -0.20 7.46
C ASN A 186 1.62 -0.30 8.71
N ALA A 187 1.73 -1.39 9.45
CA ALA A 187 1.11 -1.56 10.76
C ALA A 187 1.57 -0.47 11.74
N ILE A 188 0.64 0.20 12.38
CA ILE A 188 0.89 1.29 13.31
C ILE A 188 0.46 0.86 14.72
N PRO A 189 1.40 0.73 15.66
CA PRO A 189 1.07 0.56 17.07
C PRO A 189 0.45 1.83 17.64
N ILE A 190 -0.70 1.71 18.27
CA ILE A 190 -1.53 2.82 18.73
C ILE A 190 -1.92 2.63 20.19
N ASN A 191 -2.03 3.75 20.92
CA ASN A 191 -2.67 3.81 22.21
C ASN A 191 -3.95 4.66 22.13
N VAL A 192 -5.04 4.13 22.64
CA VAL A 192 -6.38 4.75 22.58
C VAL A 192 -6.42 6.12 23.25
N ASN A 193 -5.79 6.26 24.43
CA ASN A 193 -5.82 7.52 25.18
C ASN A 193 -5.04 8.62 24.48
N GLU A 194 -3.95 8.26 23.78
CA GLU A 194 -3.18 9.21 22.98
C GLU A 194 -3.98 9.73 21.78
N ILE A 195 -4.78 8.87 21.15
CA ILE A 195 -5.69 9.32 20.07
C ILE A 195 -6.75 10.26 20.62
N LYS A 196 -7.36 9.91 21.76
CA LYS A 196 -8.38 10.76 22.39
C LYS A 196 -7.84 12.16 22.68
N GLU A 197 -6.63 12.24 23.20
CA GLU A 197 -5.98 13.52 23.44
C GLU A 197 -5.76 14.33 22.15
N ILE A 198 -5.27 13.66 21.09
CA ILE A 198 -5.09 14.32 19.79
C ILE A 198 -6.44 14.76 19.20
N TYR A 199 -7.47 13.94 19.34
CA TYR A 199 -8.83 14.27 18.93
C TYR A 199 -9.30 15.57 19.62
N ASP A 200 -9.14 15.68 20.94
CA ASP A 200 -9.55 16.86 21.73
C ASP A 200 -8.79 18.13 21.34
N LEU A 201 -7.52 18.00 20.96
CA LEU A 201 -6.73 19.12 20.42
C LEU A 201 -7.24 19.58 19.04
N ILE A 202 -7.63 18.64 18.18
CA ILE A 202 -8.19 19.00 16.87
C ILE A 202 -9.58 19.61 17.01
N GLU A 203 -10.40 19.06 17.90
CA GLU A 203 -11.77 19.52 18.16
C GLU A 203 -11.79 21.01 18.54
N LYS A 204 -10.84 21.45 19.36
CA LYS A 204 -10.67 22.84 19.77
C LYS A 204 -10.00 23.72 18.71
N SER A 205 -9.59 23.16 17.58
CA SER A 205 -8.83 23.88 16.56
C SER A 205 -9.71 24.30 15.37
N LYS A 206 -9.19 25.22 14.55
CA LYS A 206 -9.82 25.57 13.27
C LYS A 206 -9.87 24.45 12.22
N TYR A 207 -9.24 23.32 12.49
CA TYR A 207 -9.17 22.16 11.58
C TYR A 207 -10.24 21.10 11.89
N ASN A 208 -11.07 21.29 12.94
CA ASN A 208 -12.05 20.31 13.35
C ASN A 208 -13.00 19.90 12.23
N LYS A 209 -13.68 20.88 11.58
CA LYS A 209 -14.63 20.62 10.47
C LYS A 209 -14.03 19.83 9.32
N THR A 210 -12.81 20.20 8.88
CA THR A 210 -12.16 19.56 7.74
C THR A 210 -11.53 18.22 8.06
N THR A 211 -11.20 17.97 9.34
CA THR A 211 -10.48 16.76 9.77
C THR A 211 -11.41 15.74 10.43
N LEU A 212 -12.31 16.18 11.31
CA LEU A 212 -13.13 15.29 12.13
C LEU A 212 -14.56 15.12 11.59
N TYR A 213 -15.08 16.07 10.82
CA TYR A 213 -16.49 16.09 10.39
C TYR A 213 -16.66 16.18 8.88
N SER A 214 -15.62 15.85 8.12
CA SER A 214 -15.67 15.91 6.67
C SER A 214 -16.29 14.63 6.08
N THR A 215 -17.24 14.76 5.17
CA THR A 215 -17.80 13.64 4.40
C THR A 215 -16.78 13.02 3.45
N TYR A 216 -15.85 13.83 2.95
CA TYR A 216 -14.78 13.41 2.04
C TYR A 216 -13.42 13.89 2.55
N ARG A 217 -12.34 13.23 2.12
CA ARG A 217 -10.99 13.70 2.43
C ARG A 217 -10.79 15.11 1.87
N HIS A 218 -10.57 16.06 2.75
CA HIS A 218 -10.36 17.45 2.39
C HIS A 218 -8.87 17.80 2.39
N ILE A 219 -8.41 18.64 1.43
CA ILE A 219 -6.99 19.04 1.33
C ILE A 219 -6.45 19.74 2.57
N LYS A 220 -7.32 20.39 3.34
CA LYS A 220 -6.96 21.04 4.61
C LYS A 220 -7.10 20.14 5.83
N SER A 221 -7.40 18.86 5.66
CA SER A 221 -7.44 17.90 6.77
C SER A 221 -6.03 17.63 7.28
N LEU A 222 -5.91 17.41 8.59
CA LEU A 222 -4.68 16.93 9.19
C LEU A 222 -4.51 15.44 8.90
N GLN A 223 -3.28 14.98 8.69
CA GLN A 223 -2.99 13.58 8.42
C GLN A 223 -2.85 12.80 9.74
N PHE A 224 -3.69 11.78 9.94
CA PHE A 224 -3.70 11.01 11.17
C PHE A 224 -2.33 10.42 11.52
N GLN A 225 -1.77 9.62 10.64
CA GLN A 225 -0.51 8.92 10.90
C GLN A 225 0.64 9.91 11.16
N THR A 226 0.74 10.96 10.34
CA THR A 226 1.74 12.02 10.55
C THR A 226 1.54 12.72 11.90
N LEU A 227 0.30 13.05 12.25
CA LEU A 227 -0.01 13.74 13.50
C LEU A 227 0.25 12.84 14.70
N TYR A 228 -0.26 11.61 14.67
CA TYR A 228 -0.10 10.66 15.76
C TYR A 228 1.38 10.36 16.06
N LEU A 229 2.14 9.99 15.02
CA LEU A 229 3.55 9.63 15.18
C LEU A 229 4.39 10.83 15.67
N CYS A 230 4.22 12.01 15.07
CA CYS A 230 5.00 13.18 15.46
C CYS A 230 4.61 13.71 16.84
N TYR A 231 3.31 13.79 17.13
CA TYR A 231 2.81 14.25 18.42
C TYR A 231 3.31 13.35 19.54
N THR A 232 3.15 12.05 19.40
CA THR A 232 3.51 11.08 20.43
C THR A 232 5.04 10.94 20.58
N PHE A 233 5.79 11.07 19.48
CA PHE A 233 7.26 11.13 19.52
C PHE A 233 7.76 12.31 20.37
N ILE A 234 7.19 13.50 20.14
CA ILE A 234 7.62 14.72 20.84
C ILE A 234 7.14 14.69 22.30
N LYS A 235 5.87 14.40 22.53
CA LYS A 235 5.27 14.47 23.86
C LYS A 235 5.73 13.36 24.79
N TYR A 236 5.75 12.12 24.31
CA TYR A 236 6.02 10.95 25.13
C TYR A 236 7.44 10.39 24.95
N GLN A 237 8.25 11.00 24.06
CA GLN A 237 9.62 10.57 23.77
C GLN A 237 9.68 9.07 23.45
N LYS A 238 8.76 8.63 22.55
CA LYS A 238 8.64 7.24 22.16
C LYS A 238 9.90 6.74 21.47
N LYS A 239 10.21 5.47 21.74
CA LYS A 239 11.29 4.77 21.04
C LYS A 239 10.94 4.48 19.58
N VAL A 240 11.94 4.62 18.71
CA VAL A 240 11.84 4.22 17.31
C VAL A 240 12.41 2.82 17.17
N HIS A 241 11.69 1.95 16.47
CA HIS A 241 12.11 0.58 16.15
C HIS A 241 12.03 0.34 14.65
N ASN A 242 13.06 -0.27 14.08
CA ASN A 242 13.11 -0.55 12.66
C ASN A 242 12.78 -2.02 12.38
N ILE A 243 11.62 -2.25 11.80
CA ILE A 243 11.23 -3.54 11.24
C ILE A 243 11.43 -3.44 9.72
N PRO A 244 12.13 -4.37 9.07
CA PRO A 244 12.26 -4.35 7.62
C PRO A 244 10.88 -4.29 6.93
N TYR A 245 10.70 -3.28 6.10
CA TYR A 245 9.43 -2.96 5.47
C TYR A 245 9.58 -2.76 3.96
N LYS A 246 8.57 -3.13 3.20
CA LYS A 246 8.52 -2.88 1.76
C LYS A 246 7.17 -2.38 1.30
N TYR A 247 7.16 -1.24 0.63
CA TYR A 247 6.03 -0.79 -0.17
C TYR A 247 6.19 -1.35 -1.59
N ILE A 248 5.23 -2.13 -2.05
CA ILE A 248 5.27 -2.85 -3.32
C ILE A 248 4.29 -2.19 -4.28
N GLY A 249 4.85 -1.44 -5.25
CA GLY A 249 4.06 -0.98 -6.39
C GLY A 249 4.03 -2.06 -7.48
N PHE A 250 2.93 -2.16 -8.21
CA PHE A 250 2.70 -3.19 -9.24
C PHE A 250 3.76 -3.26 -10.36
N LYS A 251 4.42 -2.15 -10.66
CA LYS A 251 5.39 -2.05 -11.77
C LYS A 251 6.72 -2.78 -11.52
N THR A 252 6.89 -3.43 -10.37
CA THR A 252 8.18 -3.99 -10.00
C THR A 252 8.08 -5.50 -9.75
N SER A 253 9.14 -6.26 -10.15
CA SER A 253 9.25 -7.71 -9.97
C SER A 253 8.87 -8.15 -8.56
N LEU A 254 7.77 -8.86 -8.42
CA LEU A 254 7.05 -9.04 -7.17
C LEU A 254 7.74 -10.04 -6.19
N TYR A 255 8.26 -11.13 -6.68
CA TYR A 255 8.58 -12.31 -5.88
C TYR A 255 9.68 -12.12 -4.83
N SER A 256 10.77 -11.42 -5.15
CA SER A 256 11.88 -11.18 -4.21
C SER A 256 11.54 -10.17 -3.11
N ARG A 257 10.36 -9.57 -3.17
CA ARG A 257 9.95 -8.44 -2.31
C ARG A 257 9.00 -8.81 -1.19
N PHE A 258 8.41 -10.01 -1.22
CA PHE A 258 7.52 -10.50 -0.16
C PHE A 258 8.25 -11.09 1.05
N ASN A 259 9.57 -11.19 1.01
CA ASN A 259 10.38 -11.71 2.10
C ASN A 259 10.66 -10.66 3.21
N TYR A 260 9.73 -9.72 3.40
CA TYR A 260 9.81 -8.69 4.43
C TYR A 260 8.86 -8.98 5.58
N PRO A 261 9.25 -8.68 6.83
CA PRO A 261 8.37 -8.82 7.99
C PRO A 261 7.08 -8.00 7.87
N LEU A 262 7.17 -6.81 7.26
CA LEU A 262 6.03 -5.96 6.94
C LEU A 262 6.07 -5.56 5.47
N PHE A 263 4.95 -5.64 4.78
CA PHE A 263 4.83 -5.10 3.44
C PHE A 263 3.42 -4.58 3.17
N CYS A 264 3.31 -3.66 2.21
CA CYS A 264 2.05 -3.14 1.70
C CYS A 264 2.06 -3.23 0.18
N ILE A 265 0.94 -3.61 -0.41
CA ILE A 265 0.77 -3.72 -1.86
C ILE A 265 -0.14 -2.59 -2.32
N ASN A 266 0.37 -1.70 -3.16
CA ASN A 266 -0.48 -0.67 -3.78
C ASN A 266 -1.30 -1.27 -4.91
N THR A 267 -2.54 -1.61 -4.63
CA THR A 267 -3.47 -2.23 -5.56
C THR A 267 -4.14 -1.25 -6.52
N ASN A 268 -4.07 0.06 -6.29
CA ASN A 268 -4.55 1.05 -7.26
C ASN A 268 -3.99 0.84 -8.68
N ALA A 269 -2.89 0.12 -8.81
CA ALA A 269 -2.33 -0.27 -10.10
C ALA A 269 -3.02 -1.50 -10.72
N TYR A 270 -3.80 -2.27 -9.92
CA TYR A 270 -4.50 -3.50 -10.36
C TYR A 270 -5.96 -3.24 -10.72
N GLN A 271 -6.52 -2.10 -10.35
CA GLN A 271 -7.95 -1.82 -10.38
C GLN A 271 -8.61 -1.88 -11.76
N ASN A 272 -7.85 -2.11 -12.84
CA ASN A 272 -8.36 -1.98 -14.19
C ASN A 272 -8.55 -3.29 -14.94
N SER A 273 -8.29 -4.48 -14.34
CA SER A 273 -8.55 -5.74 -15.04
C SER A 273 -8.81 -6.91 -14.09
N GLU A 274 -9.78 -7.73 -14.44
CA GLU A 274 -10.10 -8.99 -13.79
C GLU A 274 -8.88 -9.94 -13.74
N MET A 275 -8.01 -9.87 -14.76
CA MET A 275 -6.75 -10.62 -14.79
C MET A 275 -5.79 -10.19 -13.69
N SER A 276 -5.68 -8.90 -13.40
CA SER A 276 -4.82 -8.39 -12.33
C SER A 276 -5.29 -8.86 -10.97
N LYS A 277 -6.60 -8.91 -10.74
CA LYS A 277 -7.20 -9.48 -9.53
C LYS A 277 -6.86 -10.97 -9.38
N LYS A 278 -7.09 -11.76 -10.42
CA LYS A 278 -6.78 -13.19 -10.40
C LYS A 278 -5.29 -13.44 -10.12
N PHE A 279 -4.43 -12.63 -10.71
CA PHE A 279 -2.98 -12.68 -10.48
C PHE A 279 -2.61 -12.34 -9.03
N PHE A 280 -3.23 -11.31 -8.46
CA PHE A 280 -3.04 -10.96 -7.05
C PHE A 280 -3.43 -12.12 -6.13
N ILE A 281 -4.61 -12.72 -6.34
CA ILE A 281 -5.08 -13.88 -5.56
C ILE A 281 -4.09 -15.05 -5.66
N VAL A 282 -3.60 -15.39 -6.86
CA VAL A 282 -2.62 -16.48 -7.05
C VAL A 282 -1.33 -16.22 -6.28
N ILE A 283 -0.82 -14.99 -6.28
CA ILE A 283 0.37 -14.62 -5.52
C ILE A 283 0.11 -14.73 -4.01
N MET A 284 -1.01 -14.19 -3.54
CA MET A 284 -1.32 -14.17 -2.12
C MET A 284 -1.61 -15.56 -1.57
N GLU A 285 -2.24 -16.44 -2.34
CA GLU A 285 -2.42 -17.86 -1.99
C GLU A 285 -1.08 -18.62 -1.89
N LYS A 286 -0.06 -18.18 -2.62
CA LYS A 286 1.28 -18.77 -2.50
C LYS A 286 2.05 -18.25 -1.28
N ILE A 287 1.82 -17.00 -0.90
CA ILE A 287 2.47 -16.37 0.26
C ILE A 287 1.78 -16.83 1.56
N PHE A 288 0.45 -16.88 1.56
CA PHE A 288 -0.39 -17.26 2.68
C PHE A 288 -1.31 -18.43 2.28
N PRO A 289 -0.75 -19.64 2.06
CA PRO A 289 -1.50 -20.79 1.54
C PRO A 289 -2.49 -21.35 2.55
N LYS A 290 -2.26 -21.13 3.84
CA LYS A 290 -3.09 -21.68 4.90
C LYS A 290 -4.35 -20.85 5.06
N GLN A 291 -5.48 -21.44 4.67
CA GLN A 291 -6.78 -20.82 4.86
C GLN A 291 -7.08 -20.62 6.35
N SER A 292 -7.64 -19.47 6.67
CA SER A 292 -8.06 -19.17 8.03
C SER A 292 -9.30 -19.99 8.41
N PRO A 293 -9.42 -20.48 9.65
CA PRO A 293 -10.62 -21.17 10.12
C PRO A 293 -11.87 -20.30 10.14
N TYR A 294 -11.71 -19.00 9.99
CA TYR A 294 -12.79 -18.00 9.96
C TYR A 294 -13.29 -17.70 8.55
N GLU A 295 -12.65 -18.23 7.52
CA GLU A 295 -13.06 -18.06 6.13
C GLU A 295 -14.12 -19.12 5.73
N ILE A 296 -14.99 -18.72 4.78
CA ILE A 296 -15.88 -19.66 4.09
C ILE A 296 -15.00 -20.50 3.16
N PHE A 297 -15.16 -21.81 3.25
CA PHE A 297 -14.48 -22.72 2.33
C PHE A 297 -15.01 -22.55 0.92
N ASP A 298 -14.13 -22.26 -0.03
CA ASP A 298 -14.46 -22.06 -1.43
C ASP A 298 -13.70 -23.07 -2.30
N SER A 299 -14.36 -24.18 -2.59
CA SER A 299 -13.82 -25.26 -3.45
C SER A 299 -13.54 -24.79 -4.89
N SER A 300 -14.23 -23.74 -5.35
CA SER A 300 -14.05 -23.21 -6.73
C SER A 300 -12.69 -22.54 -6.91
N LYS A 301 -12.03 -22.12 -5.84
CA LYS A 301 -10.72 -21.42 -5.93
C LYS A 301 -9.61 -22.31 -6.43
N SER A 302 -9.58 -23.58 -6.05
CA SER A 302 -8.56 -24.51 -6.55
C SER A 302 -8.69 -24.69 -8.06
N ALA A 303 -9.91 -24.82 -8.58
CA ALA A 303 -10.17 -24.88 -10.01
C ALA A 303 -9.82 -23.56 -10.73
N MET A 304 -10.13 -22.42 -10.11
CA MET A 304 -9.78 -21.10 -10.63
C MET A 304 -8.26 -20.90 -10.70
N GLN A 305 -7.52 -21.29 -9.67
CA GLN A 305 -6.05 -21.23 -9.66
C GLN A 305 -5.43 -22.05 -10.80
N ILE A 306 -5.90 -23.29 -10.99
CA ILE A 306 -5.43 -24.14 -12.09
C ILE A 306 -5.70 -23.47 -13.45
N ASN A 307 -6.89 -22.92 -13.64
CA ASN A 307 -7.27 -22.24 -14.89
C ASN A 307 -6.46 -20.97 -15.14
N VAL A 308 -6.22 -20.15 -14.10
CA VAL A 308 -5.37 -18.95 -14.20
C VAL A 308 -3.94 -19.33 -14.55
N ILE A 309 -3.37 -20.36 -13.91
CA ILE A 309 -2.02 -20.84 -14.23
C ILE A 309 -1.95 -21.37 -15.68
N LYS A 310 -2.95 -22.12 -16.14
CA LYS A 310 -3.03 -22.59 -17.54
C LYS A 310 -3.10 -21.42 -18.52
N GLN A 311 -3.94 -20.42 -18.23
CA GLN A 311 -4.08 -19.23 -19.08
C GLN A 311 -2.78 -18.42 -19.14
N LEU A 312 -2.12 -18.19 -17.98
CA LEU A 312 -0.82 -17.51 -17.91
C LEU A 312 0.26 -18.26 -18.71
N LYS A 313 0.29 -19.60 -18.63
CA LYS A 313 1.22 -20.42 -19.43
C LYS A 313 0.95 -20.25 -20.93
N SER A 314 -0.32 -20.28 -21.36
CA SER A 314 -0.70 -20.07 -22.77
C SER A 314 -0.31 -18.68 -23.29
N GLU A 315 -0.59 -17.63 -22.51
CA GLU A 315 -0.20 -16.25 -22.85
C GLU A 315 1.31 -16.09 -22.91
N THR A 316 2.04 -16.70 -21.96
CA THR A 316 3.50 -16.69 -21.94
C THR A 316 4.05 -17.32 -23.21
N SER A 317 3.53 -18.47 -23.64
CA SER A 317 3.97 -19.15 -24.89
C SER A 317 3.70 -18.31 -26.13
N LYS A 318 2.53 -17.64 -26.20
CA LYS A 318 2.21 -16.70 -27.31
C LYS A 318 3.17 -15.52 -27.37
N LEU A 319 3.53 -14.99 -26.18
CA LEU A 319 4.45 -13.88 -26.08
C LEU A 319 5.89 -14.28 -26.42
N GLU A 320 6.31 -15.50 -26.05
CA GLU A 320 7.59 -16.08 -26.45
C GLU A 320 7.71 -16.22 -27.97
N ALA A 321 6.68 -16.70 -28.60
CA ALA A 321 6.64 -16.81 -30.08
C ALA A 321 6.76 -15.42 -30.75
N LYS A 322 6.07 -14.41 -30.19
CA LYS A 322 6.21 -13.01 -30.66
C LYS A 322 7.64 -12.48 -30.47
N LEU A 323 8.24 -12.75 -29.31
CA LEU A 323 9.62 -12.32 -29.00
C LEU A 323 10.62 -12.95 -29.94
N TYR A 324 10.48 -14.26 -30.21
CA TYR A 324 11.31 -14.97 -31.16
C TYR A 324 11.22 -14.37 -32.58
N LYS A 325 10.00 -14.07 -33.02
CA LYS A 325 9.77 -13.43 -34.34
C LYS A 325 10.41 -12.03 -34.38
N LEU A 326 10.31 -11.27 -33.30
CA LEU A 326 10.89 -9.93 -33.17
C LEU A 326 12.43 -9.98 -33.17
N LYS A 327 13.02 -10.94 -32.45
CA LYS A 327 14.47 -11.21 -32.47
C LYS A 327 14.96 -11.52 -33.89
N LYS A 328 14.27 -12.39 -34.61
CA LYS A 328 14.60 -12.73 -35.98
C LYS A 328 14.55 -11.53 -36.93
N ASN A 329 13.54 -10.66 -36.76
CA ASN A 329 13.41 -9.43 -37.56
C ASN A 329 14.53 -8.41 -37.24
N ILE A 330 14.90 -8.26 -35.97
CA ILE A 330 16.01 -7.38 -35.53
C ILE A 330 17.32 -7.86 -36.13
N ILE A 331 17.64 -9.16 -36.05
CA ILE A 331 18.85 -9.76 -36.65
C ILE A 331 18.87 -9.52 -38.15
N LYS A 332 17.74 -9.74 -38.85
CA LYS A 332 17.61 -9.48 -40.28
C LYS A 332 17.87 -8.00 -40.62
N SER A 333 17.36 -7.08 -39.81
CA SER A 333 17.58 -5.65 -40.02
C SER A 333 19.02 -5.22 -39.79
N ILE A 334 19.74 -5.86 -38.84
CA ILE A 334 21.16 -5.62 -38.58
C ILE A 334 21.98 -6.07 -39.80
N ASN A 335 21.71 -7.28 -40.31
CA ASN A 335 22.44 -7.85 -41.46
C ASN A 335 22.23 -7.06 -42.74
N LEU A 336 21.08 -6.39 -42.88
CA LEU A 336 20.78 -5.51 -44.02
C LEU A 336 21.42 -4.11 -43.89
N LYS A 337 21.72 -3.63 -42.70
CA LYS A 337 22.31 -2.31 -42.45
C LYS A 337 23.85 -2.28 -42.32
N ASN A 338 24.50 -3.44 -42.24
CA ASN A 338 25.97 -3.52 -42.15
C ASN A 338 26.68 -3.01 -43.42
N ASN A 339 25.94 -2.58 -44.43
CA ASN A 339 26.49 -1.91 -45.62
C ASN A 339 26.60 -0.38 -45.49
N ASN A 340 26.05 0.26 -44.43
CA ASN A 340 26.19 1.70 -44.23
C ASN A 340 26.06 2.11 -42.77
N GLN A 341 27.18 2.52 -42.17
CA GLN A 341 27.42 3.36 -40.99
C GLN A 341 26.38 3.46 -39.86
N ASN A 342 26.71 2.93 -38.66
CA ASN A 342 26.64 3.66 -37.38
C ASN A 342 26.98 2.74 -36.17
N ILE A 343 28.22 2.75 -35.71
CA ILE A 343 28.76 1.95 -34.59
C ILE A 343 28.01 2.19 -33.26
N LYS A 344 27.47 3.39 -33.03
CA LYS A 344 26.78 3.73 -31.78
C LYS A 344 25.41 3.02 -31.61
N ASN A 345 24.75 2.71 -32.70
CA ASN A 345 23.44 2.04 -32.72
C ASN A 345 23.60 0.53 -32.58
N GLU A 346 24.71 -0.02 -33.06
CA GLU A 346 25.06 -1.43 -32.98
C GLU A 346 25.29 -1.87 -31.51
N THR A 347 25.97 -1.06 -30.70
CA THR A 347 26.20 -1.33 -29.28
C THR A 347 24.90 -1.39 -28.47
N LYS A 348 23.94 -0.48 -28.76
CA LYS A 348 22.63 -0.52 -28.10
C LYS A 348 21.81 -1.75 -28.52
N LEU A 349 21.88 -2.12 -29.77
CA LEU A 349 21.14 -3.25 -30.31
C LEU A 349 21.73 -4.58 -29.80
N ASN A 350 23.05 -4.70 -29.72
CA ASN A 350 23.75 -5.84 -29.12
C ASN A 350 23.44 -5.99 -27.62
N ASN A 351 23.31 -4.90 -26.87
CA ASN A 351 22.86 -4.94 -25.48
C ASN A 351 21.41 -5.44 -25.33
N VAL A 352 20.52 -5.11 -26.27
CA VAL A 352 19.13 -5.63 -26.28
C VAL A 352 19.13 -7.13 -26.59
N LEU A 353 19.89 -7.58 -27.59
CA LEU A 353 20.02 -8.99 -27.92
C LEU A 353 20.62 -9.80 -26.76
N LEU A 354 21.67 -9.28 -26.12
CA LEU A 354 22.29 -9.88 -24.93
C LEU A 354 21.27 -9.97 -23.76
N THR A 355 20.42 -8.96 -23.60
CA THR A 355 19.36 -8.96 -22.60
C THR A 355 18.30 -10.02 -22.89
N ILE A 356 17.93 -10.20 -24.15
CA ILE A 356 17.01 -11.24 -24.62
C ILE A 356 17.62 -12.63 -24.41
N ASP A 357 18.89 -12.83 -24.74
CA ASP A 357 19.60 -14.12 -24.59
C ASP A 357 19.81 -14.48 -23.12
N ASN A 358 20.20 -13.54 -22.30
CA ASN A 358 20.31 -13.73 -20.85
C ASN A 358 18.94 -14.06 -20.23
N PHE A 359 17.87 -13.49 -20.76
CA PHE A 359 16.52 -13.81 -20.36
C PHE A 359 16.14 -15.25 -20.78
N GLN A 360 16.44 -15.64 -22.01
CA GLN A 360 16.19 -17.00 -22.50
C GLN A 360 17.03 -18.06 -21.74
N LYS A 361 18.28 -17.77 -21.42
CA LYS A 361 19.16 -18.64 -20.61
C LYS A 361 18.70 -18.78 -19.17
N ARG A 362 18.16 -17.72 -18.56
CA ARG A 362 17.53 -17.76 -17.22
C ARG A 362 16.18 -18.46 -17.20
N LYS A 363 15.60 -18.73 -18.35
CA LYS A 363 14.33 -19.44 -18.55
C LYS A 363 14.33 -20.82 -17.86
N ILE A 364 15.42 -21.57 -17.94
CA ILE A 364 15.54 -22.92 -17.37
C ILE A 364 15.44 -22.90 -15.84
N LEU A 365 15.88 -21.83 -15.18
CA LEU A 365 15.79 -21.60 -13.73
C LEU A 365 14.45 -20.99 -13.29
N ILE A 366 13.68 -20.42 -14.21
CA ILE A 366 12.49 -19.60 -13.93
C ILE A 366 11.17 -20.32 -14.24
N TYR A 367 11.19 -21.44 -14.97
CA TYR A 367 9.98 -22.23 -15.26
C TYR A 367 9.22 -22.71 -14.02
N SER A 368 9.85 -22.63 -12.85
CA SER A 368 9.21 -22.88 -11.56
C SER A 368 8.66 -21.62 -10.87
N SER A 369 8.80 -20.43 -11.45
CA SER A 369 8.40 -19.19 -10.78
C SER A 369 7.76 -18.20 -11.76
N GLU A 370 6.63 -17.63 -11.35
CA GLU A 370 5.84 -16.56 -11.99
C GLU A 370 6.61 -15.26 -12.27
N LEU A 371 7.87 -15.15 -11.86
CA LEU A 371 8.84 -14.10 -12.19
C LEU A 371 9.05 -13.88 -13.69
N PHE A 372 8.78 -14.93 -14.49
CA PHE A 372 8.98 -14.92 -15.92
C PHE A 372 8.10 -13.86 -16.61
N LEU A 373 6.80 -13.82 -16.28
CA LEU A 373 5.85 -12.92 -16.95
C LEU A 373 6.18 -11.44 -16.72
N ILE A 374 6.57 -11.08 -15.53
CA ILE A 374 6.83 -9.68 -15.13
C ILE A 374 8.14 -9.17 -15.70
N SER A 375 9.18 -10.01 -15.68
CA SER A 375 10.46 -9.69 -16.31
C SER A 375 10.30 -9.54 -17.82
N PHE A 376 9.45 -10.35 -18.41
CA PHE A 376 9.13 -10.33 -19.83
C PHE A 376 8.34 -9.08 -20.25
N LEU A 377 7.33 -8.67 -19.49
CA LEU A 377 6.58 -7.42 -19.74
C LEU A 377 7.47 -6.18 -19.68
N LYS A 378 8.49 -6.18 -18.83
CA LYS A 378 9.51 -5.11 -18.79
C LYS A 378 10.35 -5.08 -20.06
N ILE A 379 10.78 -6.24 -20.55
CA ILE A 379 11.57 -6.34 -21.78
C ILE A 379 10.72 -5.86 -22.97
N LEU A 380 9.46 -6.27 -23.08
CA LEU A 380 8.55 -5.78 -24.11
C LEU A 380 8.33 -4.27 -24.05
N TYR A 381 8.22 -3.71 -22.86
CA TYR A 381 8.11 -2.26 -22.70
C TYR A 381 9.37 -1.54 -23.20
N TYR A 382 10.56 -2.04 -22.87
CA TYR A 382 11.83 -1.46 -23.34
C TYR A 382 11.99 -1.62 -24.85
N ILE A 383 11.65 -2.80 -25.41
CA ILE A 383 11.68 -3.04 -26.85
C ILE A 383 10.71 -2.12 -27.58
N LYS A 384 9.46 -1.97 -27.10
CA LYS A 384 8.47 -1.05 -27.64
C LYS A 384 8.95 0.40 -27.59
N LYS A 385 9.60 0.82 -26.51
CA LYS A 385 10.17 2.18 -26.37
C LYS A 385 11.31 2.40 -27.38
N ILE A 386 12.17 1.41 -27.59
CA ILE A 386 13.27 1.49 -28.57
C ILE A 386 12.69 1.50 -29.99
N TYR A 387 11.71 0.65 -30.32
CA TYR A 387 11.11 0.59 -31.64
C TYR A 387 10.40 1.90 -32.04
N PHE A 388 9.67 2.51 -31.10
CA PHE A 388 9.03 3.82 -31.32
C PHE A 388 10.02 4.95 -31.53
N THR A 389 11.19 4.90 -30.88
CA THR A 389 12.24 5.93 -31.04
C THR A 389 12.94 5.78 -32.41
N TYR A 390 12.94 4.59 -32.99
CA TYR A 390 13.61 4.31 -34.28
C TYR A 390 12.66 4.38 -35.49
N SER A 391 11.36 4.34 -35.31
CA SER A 391 10.38 4.49 -36.40
C SER A 391 10.01 5.94 -36.69
N LEU A 392 10.44 6.88 -35.83
CA LEU A 392 10.19 8.33 -35.96
C LEU A 392 11.42 9.11 -36.47
N ASN A 393 12.51 8.44 -36.80
CA ASN A 393 13.69 8.96 -37.51
C ASN A 393 13.94 8.11 -38.78
#